data_a308301557635732e7302a577b654748
#
_entry.id   a308301557635732e7302a577b654748
#
_cell.length_a   1.000
_cell.length_b   1.000
_cell.length_c   1.000
_cell.angle_alpha   90.00
_cell.angle_beta   90.00
_cell.angle_gamma   90.00
#
_symmetry.space_group_name_H-M   'P 1'
#
loop_
_entity.id
_entity.type
_entity.pdbx_description
1 polymer ?
#
loop_
_entity_poly.entity_id
_entity_poly.type
_entity_poly.pdbx_seq_one_letter_code
_entity_poly.pdbx_strand_id
1 'polypeptide(L)'
;MNKNIKKYLIDCEETIFNALEQIDKIEKKCLIVLNGTKVCGTVTDGDIRRTLIKGLNLNSKINDAMNKNFLAIYENDSEEVKHLKTTQSKKKSPENILPIIDSNNNIVGIHSHNNIETNSEKLEALILAGGEGKRLNPLTLKTPKPLIAVAGEPIIFRIIKQIVRSGIKNINISVHYQYEKIIEEVGDGSLFSANIKYIIEEEPLGTVGSVKKLENLNEKSILLINSDILTNMSFNLFIDEFNKSNIDMLMGIKEYNLSIPYGVVEINNNNVDKFTEKPKIPYFISAGINILSNKIINQIPYEKIDIPELLKISNKNFKIKSYLISEYWSDIGNMTDLNTAIDLFKEN
;
A
#
# COMPACT_ATOMS: atom_id res chain seq x y z
N MET A 1 -8.86 -32.67 -4.89
CA MET A 1 -8.68 -31.31 -4.45
C MET A 1 -8.31 -30.44 -5.65
N ASN A 2 -9.11 -29.44 -5.96
CA ASN A 2 -8.98 -28.65 -7.19
C ASN A 2 -7.65 -27.88 -7.18
N LYS A 3 -6.87 -27.91 -8.27
CA LYS A 3 -5.56 -27.24 -8.41
C LYS A 3 -5.61 -25.74 -8.04
N ASN A 4 -6.76 -25.10 -8.22
CA ASN A 4 -6.98 -23.67 -7.93
C ASN A 4 -7.04 -23.32 -6.43
N ILE A 5 -7.28 -24.29 -5.54
CA ILE A 5 -7.41 -24.04 -4.09
C ILE A 5 -6.04 -24.06 -3.42
N LYS A 6 -5.11 -24.90 -3.89
CA LYS A 6 -3.78 -25.09 -3.27
C LYS A 6 -2.99 -23.79 -3.11
N LYS A 7 -3.12 -22.83 -4.02
CA LYS A 7 -2.41 -21.55 -3.96
C LYS A 7 -2.82 -20.67 -2.77
N TYR A 8 -3.95 -20.97 -2.11
CA TYR A 8 -4.45 -20.24 -0.94
C TYR A 8 -4.22 -20.98 0.37
N LEU A 9 -3.57 -22.13 0.36
CA LEU A 9 -3.36 -22.98 1.55
C LEU A 9 -1.90 -22.93 1.97
N ILE A 10 -1.66 -22.83 3.27
CA ILE A 10 -0.32 -22.85 3.86
C ILE A 10 -0.33 -23.65 5.15
N ASP A 11 0.77 -24.36 5.46
CA ASP A 11 0.89 -25.09 6.72
C ASP A 11 1.22 -24.17 7.88
N CYS A 12 0.70 -24.46 9.07
CA CYS A 12 0.90 -23.64 10.28
C CYS A 12 2.36 -23.61 10.77
N GLU A 13 3.17 -24.59 10.37
CA GLU A 13 4.60 -24.71 10.70
C GLU A 13 5.49 -23.89 9.75
N GLU A 14 4.95 -23.41 8.62
CA GLU A 14 5.68 -22.54 7.69
C GLU A 14 6.03 -21.19 8.31
N THR A 15 6.99 -20.50 7.71
CA THR A 15 7.46 -19.22 8.21
C THR A 15 6.60 -18.05 7.73
N ILE A 16 6.65 -16.93 8.45
CA ILE A 16 6.05 -15.66 8.02
C ILE A 16 6.61 -15.23 6.66
N PHE A 17 7.91 -15.49 6.40
CA PHE A 17 8.53 -15.21 5.10
C PHE A 17 7.84 -15.97 3.96
N ASN A 18 7.64 -17.28 4.11
CA ASN A 18 6.98 -18.13 3.11
C ASN A 18 5.51 -17.70 2.89
N ALA A 19 4.83 -17.28 3.96
CA ALA A 19 3.47 -16.74 3.84
C ALA A 19 3.44 -15.44 3.02
N LEU A 20 4.37 -14.53 3.24
CA LEU A 20 4.46 -13.27 2.48
C LEU A 20 4.75 -13.53 1.00
N GLU A 21 5.71 -14.42 0.68
CA GLU A 21 5.97 -14.82 -0.70
C GLU A 21 4.75 -15.39 -1.40
N GLN A 22 3.98 -16.22 -0.68
CA GLN A 22 2.77 -16.83 -1.23
C GLN A 22 1.63 -15.82 -1.38
N ILE A 23 1.45 -14.91 -0.40
CA ILE A 23 0.47 -13.81 -0.44
C ILE A 23 0.76 -12.87 -1.62
N ASP A 24 2.04 -12.60 -1.91
CA ASP A 24 2.42 -11.72 -3.01
C ASP A 24 2.03 -12.28 -4.39
N LYS A 25 2.06 -13.61 -4.53
CA LYS A 25 1.72 -14.34 -5.77
C LYS A 25 0.23 -14.53 -6.01
N ILE A 26 -0.65 -14.23 -5.04
CA ILE A 26 -2.09 -14.47 -5.15
C ILE A 26 -2.91 -13.18 -5.17
N GLU A 27 -4.05 -13.20 -5.88
CA GLU A 27 -4.95 -12.04 -6.00
C GLU A 27 -5.61 -11.66 -4.67
N LYS A 28 -5.98 -12.67 -3.88
CA LYS A 28 -6.72 -12.51 -2.62
C LYS A 28 -5.76 -12.53 -1.44
N LYS A 29 -5.09 -11.49 -1.12
CA LYS A 29 -4.06 -11.31 -0.08
C LYS A 29 -4.36 -11.94 1.30
N CYS A 30 -4.86 -13.18 1.28
CA CYS A 30 -5.23 -13.99 2.44
C CYS A 30 -4.95 -15.46 2.17
N LEU A 31 -4.33 -16.15 3.15
CA LEU A 31 -4.12 -17.59 3.13
C LEU A 31 -4.96 -18.28 4.21
N ILE A 32 -5.37 -19.50 3.94
CA ILE A 32 -5.99 -20.41 4.89
C ILE A 32 -4.88 -21.26 5.48
N VAL A 33 -4.75 -21.23 6.79
CA VAL A 33 -3.70 -21.95 7.53
C VAL A 33 -4.21 -23.32 7.93
N LEU A 34 -3.43 -24.34 7.61
CA LEU A 34 -3.76 -25.73 7.87
C LEU A 34 -2.82 -26.34 8.91
N ASN A 35 -3.36 -27.30 9.67
CA ASN A 35 -2.59 -28.31 10.37
C ASN A 35 -3.00 -29.68 9.78
N GLY A 36 -2.18 -30.22 8.91
CA GLY A 36 -2.56 -31.37 8.07
C GLY A 36 -3.69 -31.02 7.09
N THR A 37 -4.87 -31.60 7.28
CA THR A 37 -6.07 -31.29 6.47
C THR A 37 -7.04 -30.32 7.15
N LYS A 38 -6.83 -30.01 8.45
CA LYS A 38 -7.74 -29.19 9.26
C LYS A 38 -7.38 -27.72 9.15
N VAL A 39 -8.40 -26.90 8.97
CA VAL A 39 -8.24 -25.43 9.03
C VAL A 39 -8.07 -25.00 10.48
N CYS A 40 -6.95 -24.35 10.79
CA CYS A 40 -6.63 -23.85 12.12
C CYS A 40 -6.61 -22.32 12.21
N GLY A 41 -6.62 -21.62 11.07
CA GLY A 41 -6.64 -20.17 11.05
C GLY A 41 -6.68 -19.60 9.64
N THR A 42 -6.65 -18.28 9.58
CA THR A 42 -6.39 -17.51 8.36
C THR A 42 -5.27 -16.53 8.63
N VAL A 43 -4.51 -16.17 7.63
CA VAL A 43 -3.47 -15.13 7.74
C VAL A 43 -3.55 -14.19 6.56
N THR A 44 -3.63 -12.91 6.88
CA THR A 44 -3.59 -11.82 5.91
C THR A 44 -2.26 -11.06 6.04
N ASP A 45 -1.93 -10.28 5.03
CA ASP A 45 -0.82 -9.34 5.10
C ASP A 45 -0.92 -8.40 6.33
N GLY A 46 -2.14 -7.93 6.65
CA GLY A 46 -2.37 -7.11 7.84
C GLY A 46 -2.12 -7.85 9.17
N ASP A 47 -2.38 -9.17 9.26
CA ASP A 47 -2.06 -9.97 10.44
C ASP A 47 -0.55 -10.07 10.62
N ILE A 48 0.17 -10.35 9.53
CA ILE A 48 1.64 -10.43 9.53
C ILE A 48 2.26 -9.09 9.93
N ARG A 49 1.82 -7.97 9.36
CA ARG A 49 2.32 -6.64 9.72
C ARG A 49 2.17 -6.36 11.21
N ARG A 50 0.98 -6.62 11.76
CA ARG A 50 0.72 -6.41 13.20
C ARG A 50 1.62 -7.26 14.07
N THR A 51 1.94 -8.47 13.62
CA THR A 51 2.77 -9.42 14.35
C THR A 51 4.25 -9.02 14.31
N LEU A 52 4.74 -8.57 13.16
CA LEU A 52 6.10 -8.03 13.01
C LEU A 52 6.31 -6.77 13.88
N ILE A 53 5.33 -5.86 13.92
CA ILE A 53 5.37 -4.66 14.78
C ILE A 53 5.43 -5.04 16.27
N LYS A 54 4.87 -6.20 16.68
CA LYS A 54 4.94 -6.72 18.04
C LYS A 54 6.25 -7.43 18.38
N GLY A 55 7.20 -7.49 17.44
CA GLY A 55 8.56 -8.02 17.69
C GLY A 55 8.82 -9.44 17.19
N LEU A 56 7.86 -10.10 16.51
CA LEU A 56 8.19 -11.31 15.78
C LEU A 56 8.98 -10.97 14.51
N ASN A 57 9.66 -11.98 13.94
CA ASN A 57 10.49 -11.82 12.75
C ASN A 57 10.03 -12.75 11.61
N LEU A 58 10.63 -12.60 10.44
CA LEU A 58 10.26 -13.35 9.24
C LEU A 58 10.46 -14.88 9.37
N ASN A 59 11.33 -15.33 10.28
CA ASN A 59 11.55 -16.76 10.54
C ASN A 59 10.58 -17.33 11.58
N SER A 60 9.73 -16.51 12.20
CA SER A 60 8.69 -16.96 13.13
C SER A 60 7.64 -17.77 12.38
N LYS A 61 7.00 -18.71 13.07
CA LYS A 61 5.97 -19.57 12.48
C LYS A 61 4.66 -18.81 12.25
N ILE A 62 3.90 -19.23 11.23
CA ILE A 62 2.59 -18.66 10.91
C ILE A 62 1.60 -18.87 12.05
N ASN A 63 1.73 -19.98 12.79
CA ASN A 63 0.90 -20.25 13.96
C ASN A 63 0.87 -19.12 14.98
N ASP A 64 1.94 -18.29 15.04
CA ASP A 64 2.05 -17.15 15.94
C ASP A 64 1.48 -15.85 15.35
N ALA A 65 1.28 -15.83 14.03
CA ALA A 65 0.80 -14.66 13.29
C ALA A 65 -0.65 -14.79 12.81
N MET A 66 -1.17 -16.02 12.70
CA MET A 66 -2.49 -16.28 12.15
C MET A 66 -3.63 -15.80 13.05
N ASN A 67 -4.76 -15.47 12.42
CA ASN A 67 -6.02 -15.23 13.11
C ASN A 67 -6.71 -16.59 13.40
N LYS A 68 -6.74 -16.98 14.67
CA LYS A 68 -7.41 -18.22 15.13
C LYS A 68 -8.92 -18.05 15.23
N ASN A 69 -9.43 -16.81 15.28
CA ASN A 69 -10.87 -16.51 15.35
C ASN A 69 -11.40 -16.15 13.97
N PHE A 70 -11.24 -17.05 13.02
CA PHE A 70 -11.65 -16.89 11.63
C PHE A 70 -13.11 -17.27 11.41
N LEU A 71 -13.71 -16.73 10.34
CA LEU A 71 -15.03 -17.16 9.88
C LEU A 71 -14.85 -18.30 8.86
N ALA A 72 -15.71 -19.33 8.96
CA ALA A 72 -15.77 -20.41 8.00
C ALA A 72 -17.23 -20.68 7.59
N ILE A 73 -17.41 -21.14 6.35
CA ILE A 73 -18.66 -21.71 5.84
C ILE A 73 -18.61 -23.21 6.06
N TYR A 74 -19.63 -23.78 6.66
CA TYR A 74 -19.77 -25.23 6.72
C TYR A 74 -20.43 -25.72 5.41
N GLU A 75 -20.01 -26.89 4.93
CA GLU A 75 -20.56 -27.47 3.71
C GLU A 75 -22.09 -27.56 3.74
N ASN A 76 -22.66 -27.87 4.89
CA ASN A 76 -24.09 -28.01 5.12
C ASN A 76 -24.81 -26.73 5.58
N ASP A 77 -24.14 -25.55 5.58
CA ASP A 77 -24.79 -24.27 5.89
C ASP A 77 -25.88 -23.98 4.84
N SER A 78 -27.04 -23.48 5.29
CA SER A 78 -28.06 -22.96 4.38
C SER A 78 -27.55 -21.74 3.59
N GLU A 79 -28.13 -21.44 2.44
CA GLU A 79 -27.72 -20.29 1.61
C GLU A 79 -27.85 -18.95 2.38
N GLU A 80 -28.83 -18.84 3.27
CA GLU A 80 -29.00 -17.67 4.15
C GLU A 80 -27.83 -17.53 5.14
N VAL A 81 -27.38 -18.63 5.76
CA VAL A 81 -26.24 -18.63 6.67
C VAL A 81 -24.94 -18.35 5.93
N LYS A 82 -24.77 -18.91 4.73
CA LYS A 82 -23.64 -18.60 3.86
C LYS A 82 -23.61 -17.12 3.51
N HIS A 83 -24.76 -16.53 3.15
CA HIS A 83 -24.87 -15.09 2.86
C HIS A 83 -24.55 -14.21 4.07
N LEU A 84 -25.03 -14.56 5.26
CA LEU A 84 -24.73 -13.85 6.51
C LEU A 84 -23.24 -13.87 6.84
N LYS A 85 -22.61 -15.06 6.80
CA LYS A 85 -21.17 -15.21 7.05
C LYS A 85 -20.33 -14.45 6.03
N THR A 86 -20.76 -14.47 4.78
CA THR A 86 -20.19 -13.72 3.68
C THR A 86 -20.22 -12.22 3.93
N THR A 87 -21.38 -11.70 4.33
CA THR A 87 -21.57 -10.26 4.65
C THR A 87 -20.77 -9.84 5.89
N GLN A 88 -20.67 -10.70 6.90
CA GLN A 88 -19.84 -10.47 8.09
C GLN A 88 -18.35 -10.44 7.75
N SER A 89 -17.90 -11.31 6.83
CA SER A 89 -16.53 -11.33 6.35
C SER A 89 -16.19 -10.06 5.59
N LYS A 90 -17.08 -9.58 4.70
CA LYS A 90 -16.90 -8.31 3.97
C LYS A 90 -16.67 -7.12 4.91
N LYS A 91 -17.39 -7.06 6.03
CA LYS A 91 -17.20 -6.00 7.04
C LYS A 91 -15.85 -6.08 7.75
N LYS A 92 -15.25 -7.28 7.87
CA LYS A 92 -13.97 -7.48 8.56
C LYS A 92 -12.77 -7.33 7.64
N SER A 93 -12.86 -7.80 6.41
CA SER A 93 -11.84 -7.68 5.37
C SER A 93 -12.42 -8.00 3.99
N PRO A 94 -12.50 -7.05 3.06
CA PRO A 94 -13.09 -7.24 1.73
C PRO A 94 -12.36 -8.28 0.87
N GLU A 95 -11.07 -8.47 1.10
CA GLU A 95 -10.23 -9.43 0.36
C GLU A 95 -10.24 -10.85 0.97
N ASN A 96 -10.94 -11.04 2.08
CA ASN A 96 -10.98 -12.34 2.73
C ASN A 96 -11.64 -13.40 1.85
N ILE A 97 -10.94 -14.49 1.76
CA ILE A 97 -11.51 -15.76 1.38
C ILE A 97 -12.06 -16.45 2.65
N LEU A 98 -13.21 -17.11 2.52
CA LEU A 98 -13.77 -17.94 3.57
C LEU A 98 -13.47 -19.40 3.27
N PRO A 99 -12.83 -20.15 4.19
CA PRO A 99 -12.72 -21.59 4.04
C PRO A 99 -14.12 -22.23 4.09
N ILE A 100 -14.36 -23.17 3.18
CA ILE A 100 -15.50 -24.08 3.29
C ILE A 100 -14.97 -25.36 3.93
N ILE A 101 -15.56 -25.76 5.05
CA ILE A 101 -15.09 -26.87 5.88
C ILE A 101 -16.19 -27.92 6.10
N ASP A 102 -15.77 -29.17 6.28
CA ASP A 102 -16.66 -30.25 6.72
C ASP A 102 -16.88 -30.23 8.25
N SER A 103 -17.66 -31.17 8.76
CA SER A 103 -17.93 -31.33 10.19
C SER A 103 -16.70 -31.64 11.06
N ASN A 104 -15.60 -32.06 10.44
CA ASN A 104 -14.32 -32.39 11.08
C ASN A 104 -13.31 -31.24 10.97
N ASN A 105 -13.73 -30.08 10.45
CA ASN A 105 -12.90 -28.90 10.12
C ASN A 105 -11.88 -29.13 8.98
N ASN A 106 -12.03 -30.16 8.16
CA ASN A 106 -11.18 -30.31 6.99
C ASN A 106 -11.61 -29.34 5.91
N ILE A 107 -10.62 -28.84 5.16
CA ILE A 107 -10.89 -27.94 4.04
C ILE A 107 -11.52 -28.69 2.87
N VAL A 108 -12.70 -28.31 2.43
CA VAL A 108 -13.41 -28.86 1.27
C VAL A 108 -13.48 -27.86 0.12
N GLY A 109 -13.39 -26.59 0.40
CA GLY A 109 -13.47 -25.55 -0.62
C GLY A 109 -13.07 -24.18 -0.12
N ILE A 110 -13.20 -23.20 -1.01
CA ILE A 110 -12.97 -21.79 -0.72
C ILE A 110 -14.11 -20.98 -1.32
N HIS A 111 -14.70 -20.12 -0.53
CA HIS A 111 -15.63 -19.09 -0.99
C HIS A 111 -14.90 -17.76 -1.10
N SER A 112 -14.91 -17.17 -2.29
CA SER A 112 -14.31 -15.85 -2.53
C SER A 112 -15.36 -14.87 -3.03
N HIS A 113 -15.27 -13.62 -2.57
CA HIS A 113 -16.14 -12.54 -3.06
C HIS A 113 -15.57 -11.95 -4.34
N ASN A 114 -16.33 -11.99 -5.41
CA ASN A 114 -15.94 -11.40 -6.69
C ASN A 114 -16.33 -9.92 -6.86
N ASN A 115 -16.98 -9.30 -5.87
CA ASN A 115 -17.34 -7.89 -5.95
C ASN A 115 -16.97 -7.18 -4.64
N ILE A 116 -15.96 -6.35 -4.71
CA ILE A 116 -15.68 -5.32 -3.73
C ILE A 116 -16.59 -4.14 -4.09
N GLU A 117 -17.74 -4.03 -3.44
CA GLU A 117 -18.37 -2.73 -3.28
C GLU A 117 -17.51 -1.97 -2.26
N THR A 118 -16.43 -1.37 -2.74
CA THR A 118 -15.68 -0.41 -1.94
C THR A 118 -16.56 0.82 -1.75
N ASN A 119 -16.50 1.46 -0.58
CA ASN A 119 -16.96 2.83 -0.36
C ASN A 119 -16.13 3.82 -1.21
N SER A 120 -15.80 3.43 -2.45
CA SER A 120 -14.98 4.19 -3.39
C SER A 120 -15.66 5.50 -3.84
N GLU A 121 -16.96 5.64 -3.63
CA GLU A 121 -17.67 6.91 -3.87
C GLU A 121 -17.20 8.05 -2.95
N LYS A 122 -16.63 7.71 -1.78
CA LYS A 122 -16.11 8.68 -0.81
C LYS A 122 -14.59 8.86 -0.86
N LEU A 123 -13.89 8.18 -1.76
CA LEU A 123 -12.44 8.27 -1.90
C LEU A 123 -12.07 8.62 -3.34
N GLU A 124 -11.31 9.70 -3.50
CA GLU A 124 -10.67 10.07 -4.77
C GLU A 124 -9.16 9.94 -4.64
N ALA A 125 -8.45 9.86 -5.75
CA ALA A 125 -7.00 9.87 -5.75
C ALA A 125 -6.45 11.20 -6.25
N LEU A 126 -5.30 11.60 -5.69
CA LEU A 126 -4.49 12.70 -6.19
C LEU A 126 -3.06 12.20 -6.39
N ILE A 127 -2.60 12.21 -7.65
CA ILE A 127 -1.23 11.88 -8.03
C ILE A 127 -0.43 13.17 -8.15
N LEU A 128 0.70 13.26 -7.45
CA LEU A 128 1.59 14.43 -7.48
C LEU A 128 2.64 14.25 -8.57
N ALA A 129 2.49 14.93 -9.68
CA ALA A 129 3.31 14.82 -10.87
C ALA A 129 3.97 16.15 -11.30
N GLY A 130 4.11 17.12 -10.39
CA GLY A 130 4.67 18.45 -10.68
C GLY A 130 6.22 18.55 -10.63
N GLY A 131 6.92 17.48 -10.20
CA GLY A 131 8.36 17.51 -9.98
C GLY A 131 9.20 17.51 -11.27
N GLU A 132 10.28 18.32 -11.33
CA GLU A 132 11.19 18.40 -12.46
C GLU A 132 12.08 17.15 -12.67
N GLY A 133 12.30 16.34 -11.64
CA GLY A 133 13.12 15.12 -11.72
C GLY A 133 14.61 15.38 -11.98
N LYS A 134 15.17 16.51 -11.56
CA LYS A 134 16.57 16.94 -11.85
C LYS A 134 17.64 15.88 -11.64
N ARG A 135 17.46 14.99 -10.64
CA ARG A 135 18.41 13.92 -10.31
C ARG A 135 18.48 12.80 -11.35
N LEU A 136 17.53 12.76 -12.29
CA LEU A 136 17.48 11.81 -13.41
C LEU A 136 17.95 12.42 -14.73
N ASN A 137 18.49 13.65 -14.71
CA ASN A 137 19.08 14.23 -15.93
C ASN A 137 20.20 13.34 -16.49
N PRO A 138 20.29 13.22 -17.84
CA PRO A 138 19.59 13.99 -18.89
C PRO A 138 18.21 13.42 -19.31
N LEU A 139 17.73 12.32 -18.74
CA LEU A 139 16.47 11.69 -19.16
C LEU A 139 15.27 12.63 -19.02
N THR A 140 15.19 13.34 -17.89
CA THR A 140 14.06 14.23 -17.56
C THR A 140 14.07 15.55 -18.32
N LEU A 141 15.12 15.86 -19.08
CA LEU A 141 15.11 16.99 -20.02
C LEU A 141 14.15 16.77 -21.19
N LYS A 142 13.95 15.51 -21.60
CA LYS A 142 13.09 15.15 -22.73
C LYS A 142 11.77 14.51 -22.32
N THR A 143 11.77 13.72 -21.25
CA THR A 143 10.62 12.95 -20.78
C THR A 143 10.36 13.28 -19.32
N PRO A 144 9.20 13.84 -18.96
CA PRO A 144 8.88 14.12 -17.56
C PRO A 144 8.95 12.84 -16.71
N LYS A 145 9.43 12.96 -15.47
CA LYS A 145 9.70 11.82 -14.58
C LYS A 145 8.56 10.79 -14.51
N PRO A 146 7.27 11.19 -14.39
CA PRO A 146 6.16 10.24 -14.35
C PRO A 146 6.01 9.37 -15.60
N LEU A 147 6.51 9.83 -16.74
CA LEU A 147 6.47 9.12 -18.03
C LEU A 147 7.71 8.27 -18.31
N ILE A 148 8.69 8.24 -17.40
CA ILE A 148 9.83 7.32 -17.53
C ILE A 148 9.32 5.88 -17.48
N ALA A 149 9.73 5.07 -18.47
CA ALA A 149 9.29 3.69 -18.55
C ALA A 149 10.15 2.77 -17.68
N VAL A 150 9.50 1.89 -16.94
CA VAL A 150 10.11 0.76 -16.23
C VAL A 150 9.57 -0.51 -16.84
N ALA A 151 10.44 -1.34 -17.40
CA ALA A 151 10.07 -2.55 -18.15
C ALA A 151 8.99 -2.28 -19.23
N GLY A 152 9.19 -1.20 -20.00
CA GLY A 152 8.32 -0.84 -21.13
C GLY A 152 7.03 -0.11 -20.78
N GLU A 153 6.75 0.19 -19.51
CA GLU A 153 5.53 0.89 -19.09
C GLU A 153 5.85 2.13 -18.24
N PRO A 154 5.26 3.31 -18.54
CA PRO A 154 5.42 4.53 -17.74
C PRO A 154 5.07 4.31 -16.26
N ILE A 155 5.83 4.91 -15.35
CA ILE A 155 5.59 4.79 -13.89
C ILE A 155 4.16 5.22 -13.55
N ILE A 156 3.71 6.35 -14.07
CA ILE A 156 2.37 6.87 -13.78
C ILE A 156 1.26 5.92 -14.24
N PHE A 157 1.45 5.17 -15.34
CA PHE A 157 0.47 4.19 -15.82
C PHE A 157 0.29 3.04 -14.83
N ARG A 158 1.40 2.56 -14.24
CA ARG A 158 1.37 1.53 -13.19
C ARG A 158 0.60 2.01 -11.97
N ILE A 159 0.84 3.25 -11.53
CA ILE A 159 0.15 3.87 -10.40
C ILE A 159 -1.35 3.97 -10.69
N ILE A 160 -1.73 4.52 -11.86
CA ILE A 160 -3.14 4.64 -12.26
C ILE A 160 -3.82 3.27 -12.27
N LYS A 161 -3.21 2.27 -12.88
CA LYS A 161 -3.76 0.90 -12.94
C LYS A 161 -3.96 0.30 -11.53
N GLN A 162 -3.02 0.52 -10.61
CA GLN A 162 -3.15 0.06 -9.22
C GLN A 162 -4.29 0.77 -8.48
N ILE A 163 -4.41 2.09 -8.66
CA ILE A 163 -5.51 2.90 -8.09
C ILE A 163 -6.85 2.40 -8.63
N VAL A 164 -6.98 2.19 -9.94
CA VAL A 164 -8.22 1.69 -10.56
C VAL A 164 -8.57 0.28 -10.07
N ARG A 165 -7.58 -0.61 -9.93
CA ARG A 165 -7.77 -1.95 -9.35
C ARG A 165 -8.26 -1.91 -7.91
N SER A 166 -7.98 -0.85 -7.17
CA SER A 166 -8.52 -0.65 -5.81
C SER A 166 -9.96 -0.11 -5.77
N GLY A 167 -10.57 0.09 -6.95
CA GLY A 167 -11.94 0.58 -7.09
C GLY A 167 -12.08 2.10 -7.17
N ILE A 168 -10.99 2.86 -7.05
CA ILE A 168 -11.01 4.33 -7.21
C ILE A 168 -11.02 4.64 -8.71
N LYS A 169 -12.06 5.34 -9.18
CA LYS A 169 -12.21 5.73 -10.58
C LYS A 169 -11.96 7.22 -10.82
N ASN A 170 -12.17 8.06 -9.82
CA ASN A 170 -11.91 9.50 -9.91
C ASN A 170 -10.47 9.78 -9.47
N ILE A 171 -9.64 10.15 -10.42
CA ILE A 171 -8.21 10.40 -10.22
C ILE A 171 -7.91 11.83 -10.66
N ASN A 172 -7.28 12.58 -9.78
CA ASN A 172 -6.76 13.89 -10.09
C ASN A 172 -5.24 13.79 -10.22
N ILE A 173 -4.65 14.50 -11.16
CA ILE A 173 -3.19 14.53 -11.35
C ILE A 173 -2.74 15.98 -11.24
N SER A 174 -1.94 16.31 -10.23
CA SER A 174 -1.32 17.61 -10.11
C SER A 174 -0.05 17.64 -10.95
N VAL A 175 0.05 18.58 -11.87
CA VAL A 175 1.11 18.70 -12.86
C VAL A 175 1.67 20.11 -12.91
N HIS A 176 2.96 20.22 -13.24
CA HIS A 176 3.65 21.51 -13.41
C HIS A 176 4.68 21.43 -14.56
N TYR A 177 5.82 20.77 -14.34
CA TYR A 177 6.89 20.67 -15.30
C TYR A 177 6.53 19.75 -16.49
N GLN A 178 6.63 20.28 -17.72
CA GLN A 178 6.29 19.55 -18.99
C GLN A 178 4.89 18.89 -18.92
N TYR A 179 3.92 19.57 -18.31
CA TYR A 179 2.59 19.03 -18.03
C TYR A 179 1.84 18.63 -19.31
N GLU A 180 2.07 19.31 -20.44
CA GLU A 180 1.42 19.01 -21.71
C GLU A 180 1.70 17.57 -22.14
N LYS A 181 2.94 17.09 -21.98
CA LYS A 181 3.32 15.71 -22.33
C LYS A 181 2.61 14.70 -21.42
N ILE A 182 2.44 15.02 -20.14
CA ILE A 182 1.73 14.13 -19.21
C ILE A 182 0.25 14.05 -19.61
N ILE A 183 -0.36 15.17 -19.95
CA ILE A 183 -1.77 15.23 -20.37
C ILE A 183 -1.96 14.47 -21.69
N GLU A 184 -1.06 14.66 -22.66
CA GLU A 184 -1.11 13.97 -23.94
C GLU A 184 -1.03 12.44 -23.80
N GLU A 185 -0.11 11.93 -22.99
CA GLU A 185 0.14 10.50 -22.84
C GLU A 185 -0.90 9.80 -21.97
N VAL A 186 -1.39 10.44 -20.91
CA VAL A 186 -2.34 9.85 -19.97
C VAL A 186 -3.80 10.04 -20.40
N GLY A 187 -4.12 11.16 -21.05
CA GLY A 187 -5.46 11.50 -21.56
C GLY A 187 -6.48 11.72 -20.45
N ASP A 188 -7.74 11.48 -20.77
CA ASP A 188 -8.91 11.65 -19.86
C ASP A 188 -9.15 10.45 -18.92
N GLY A 189 -8.33 9.41 -19.02
CA GLY A 189 -8.44 8.19 -18.24
C GLY A 189 -9.25 7.08 -18.88
N SER A 190 -9.81 7.27 -20.07
CA SER A 190 -10.59 6.25 -20.81
C SER A 190 -9.75 4.99 -21.06
N LEU A 191 -8.45 5.14 -21.33
CA LEU A 191 -7.50 4.03 -21.47
C LEU A 191 -7.41 3.13 -20.22
N PHE A 192 -7.70 3.67 -19.05
CA PHE A 192 -7.60 2.99 -17.75
C PHE A 192 -8.96 2.64 -17.15
N SER A 193 -10.07 2.96 -17.83
CA SER A 193 -11.44 2.88 -17.29
C SER A 193 -11.61 3.76 -16.02
N ALA A 194 -10.99 4.93 -16.03
CA ALA A 194 -11.01 5.93 -14.98
C ALA A 194 -11.48 7.28 -15.52
N ASN A 195 -11.81 8.22 -14.63
CA ASN A 195 -12.05 9.62 -14.92
C ASN A 195 -10.89 10.43 -14.38
N ILE A 196 -10.05 10.97 -15.27
CA ILE A 196 -8.83 11.70 -14.91
C ILE A 196 -9.05 13.19 -15.15
N LYS A 197 -8.75 14.00 -14.13
CA LYS A 197 -8.71 15.46 -14.17
C LYS A 197 -7.32 15.96 -13.83
N TYR A 198 -6.95 17.12 -14.35
CA TYR A 198 -5.64 17.72 -14.13
C TYR A 198 -5.75 19.01 -13.32
N ILE A 199 -4.81 19.17 -12.39
CA ILE A 199 -4.56 20.42 -11.66
C ILE A 199 -3.25 20.96 -12.19
N ILE A 200 -3.31 22.00 -13.02
CA ILE A 200 -2.10 22.68 -13.52
C ILE A 200 -1.65 23.65 -12.45
N GLU A 201 -0.47 23.43 -11.88
CA GLU A 201 0.15 24.31 -10.90
C GLU A 201 0.96 25.40 -11.63
N GLU A 202 0.63 26.65 -11.41
CA GLU A 202 1.44 27.78 -11.91
C GLU A 202 2.78 27.85 -11.15
N GLU A 203 2.73 27.59 -9.84
CA GLU A 203 3.89 27.43 -8.95
C GLU A 203 3.72 26.15 -8.13
N PRO A 204 4.84 25.44 -7.78
CA PRO A 204 4.77 24.23 -6.97
C PRO A 204 4.08 24.44 -5.62
N LEU A 205 2.97 23.75 -5.38
CA LEU A 205 2.14 23.90 -4.17
C LEU A 205 2.58 23.00 -3.00
N GLY A 206 3.66 22.22 -3.19
CA GLY A 206 4.11 21.24 -2.20
C GLY A 206 3.28 19.94 -2.24
N THR A 207 3.57 19.05 -1.32
CA THR A 207 3.00 17.68 -1.36
C THR A 207 1.52 17.61 -0.97
N VAL A 208 0.96 18.63 -0.32
CA VAL A 208 -0.46 18.64 0.08
C VAL A 208 -1.22 19.90 -0.34
N GLY A 209 -0.55 20.96 -0.79
CA GLY A 209 -1.22 22.21 -1.17
C GLY A 209 -2.17 22.04 -2.36
N SER A 210 -1.83 21.20 -3.33
CA SER A 210 -2.67 20.89 -4.50
C SER A 210 -4.01 20.23 -4.12
N VAL A 211 -4.13 19.61 -2.95
CA VAL A 211 -5.41 19.06 -2.45
C VAL A 211 -6.49 20.15 -2.38
N LYS A 212 -6.13 21.39 -2.06
CA LYS A 212 -7.08 22.52 -1.97
C LYS A 212 -7.61 23.01 -3.32
N LYS A 213 -6.98 22.59 -4.42
CA LYS A 213 -7.46 22.89 -5.77
C LYS A 213 -8.51 21.87 -6.27
N LEU A 214 -8.73 20.78 -5.51
CA LEU A 214 -9.75 19.80 -5.85
C LEU A 214 -11.16 20.36 -5.64
N GLU A 215 -12.03 20.06 -6.59
CA GLU A 215 -13.44 20.43 -6.53
C GLU A 215 -14.28 19.36 -5.80
N ASN A 216 -15.37 19.78 -5.19
CA ASN A 216 -16.38 18.88 -4.62
C ASN A 216 -15.84 17.87 -3.58
N LEU A 217 -14.90 18.31 -2.75
CA LEU A 217 -14.32 17.47 -1.68
C LEU A 217 -15.24 17.25 -0.47
N ASN A 218 -16.49 17.74 -0.52
CA ASN A 218 -17.42 17.60 0.59
C ASN A 218 -17.58 16.12 0.97
N GLU A 219 -17.18 15.80 2.20
CA GLU A 219 -17.21 14.44 2.78
C GLU A 219 -16.27 13.39 2.14
N LYS A 220 -15.42 13.78 1.19
CA LYS A 220 -14.48 12.84 0.55
C LYS A 220 -13.13 12.82 1.25
N SER A 221 -12.52 11.66 1.25
CA SER A 221 -11.11 11.46 1.60
C SER A 221 -10.26 11.38 0.33
N ILE A 222 -8.96 11.62 0.44
CA ILE A 222 -8.03 11.62 -0.71
C ILE A 222 -6.92 10.61 -0.48
N LEU A 223 -6.74 9.70 -1.43
CA LEU A 223 -5.51 8.92 -1.59
C LEU A 223 -4.48 9.80 -2.32
N LEU A 224 -3.51 10.27 -1.58
CA LEU A 224 -2.41 11.11 -2.07
C LEU A 224 -1.19 10.25 -2.35
N ILE A 225 -0.63 10.31 -3.55
CA ILE A 225 0.52 9.51 -3.96
C ILE A 225 1.48 10.30 -4.85
N ASN A 226 2.79 10.13 -4.63
CA ASN A 226 3.81 10.68 -5.52
C ASN A 226 3.89 9.86 -6.83
N SER A 227 4.07 10.54 -7.95
CA SER A 227 4.10 9.94 -9.29
C SER A 227 5.37 9.14 -9.63
N ASP A 228 6.33 9.09 -8.74
CA ASP A 228 7.62 8.41 -8.89
C ASP A 228 7.74 7.12 -8.06
N ILE A 229 6.66 6.71 -7.44
CA ILE A 229 6.63 5.51 -6.59
C ILE A 229 6.36 4.26 -7.44
N LEU A 230 7.21 3.26 -7.27
CA LEU A 230 6.97 1.89 -7.72
C LEU A 230 6.75 0.99 -6.50
N THR A 231 5.63 0.28 -6.48
CA THR A 231 5.31 -0.59 -5.36
C THR A 231 4.38 -1.74 -5.77
N ASN A 232 4.51 -2.87 -5.07
CA ASN A 232 3.58 -3.99 -5.17
C ASN A 232 2.56 -4.01 -4.02
N MET A 233 2.50 -2.95 -3.20
CA MET A 233 1.53 -2.89 -2.10
C MET A 233 0.09 -2.94 -2.60
N SER A 234 -0.79 -3.54 -1.83
CA SER A 234 -2.23 -3.54 -2.09
C SER A 234 -2.86 -2.25 -1.60
N PHE A 235 -3.33 -1.39 -2.52
CA PHE A 235 -4.09 -0.20 -2.14
C PHE A 235 -5.43 -0.56 -1.47
N ASN A 236 -6.02 -1.71 -1.80
CA ASN A 236 -7.23 -2.19 -1.12
C ASN A 236 -7.00 -2.37 0.38
N LEU A 237 -5.89 -3.03 0.76
CA LEU A 237 -5.54 -3.24 2.17
C LEU A 237 -5.26 -1.91 2.89
N PHE A 238 -4.61 -0.98 2.20
CA PHE A 238 -4.33 0.36 2.73
C PHE A 238 -5.61 1.16 2.97
N ILE A 239 -6.53 1.15 2.01
CA ILE A 239 -7.85 1.79 2.10
C ILE A 239 -8.69 1.13 3.21
N ASP A 240 -8.67 -0.18 3.28
CA ASP A 240 -9.38 -0.94 4.32
C ASP A 240 -8.89 -0.60 5.73
N GLU A 241 -7.58 -0.47 5.91
CA GLU A 241 -6.99 -0.07 7.20
C GLU A 241 -7.44 1.34 7.59
N PHE A 242 -7.49 2.26 6.64
CA PHE A 242 -8.03 3.61 6.86
C PHE A 242 -9.50 3.57 7.25
N ASN A 243 -10.33 2.84 6.51
CA ASN A 243 -11.78 2.75 6.74
C ASN A 243 -12.16 2.06 8.06
N LYS A 244 -11.37 1.08 8.50
CA LYS A 244 -11.58 0.37 9.78
C LYS A 244 -11.13 1.18 10.99
N SER A 245 -10.20 2.09 10.78
CA SER A 245 -9.61 2.90 11.84
C SER A 245 -10.32 4.26 11.87
N ASN A 246 -10.78 4.69 13.03
CA ASN A 246 -11.32 6.06 13.18
C ASN A 246 -10.16 7.06 13.29
N ILE A 247 -9.51 7.30 12.15
CA ILE A 247 -8.31 8.15 12.01
C ILE A 247 -8.53 9.25 10.98
N ASP A 248 -7.74 10.29 11.08
CA ASP A 248 -7.82 11.44 10.17
C ASP A 248 -6.79 11.34 9.02
N MET A 249 -5.67 10.62 9.25
CA MET A 249 -4.65 10.35 8.23
C MET A 249 -4.07 8.96 8.40
N LEU A 250 -3.86 8.25 7.29
CA LEU A 250 -3.05 7.04 7.22
C LEU A 250 -1.81 7.33 6.38
N MET A 251 -0.63 7.18 6.97
CA MET A 251 0.66 7.42 6.32
C MET A 251 1.34 6.11 5.98
N GLY A 252 1.63 5.87 4.70
CA GLY A 252 2.51 4.79 4.27
C GLY A 252 3.95 5.07 4.70
N ILE A 253 4.56 4.11 5.38
CA ILE A 253 5.95 4.17 5.80
C ILE A 253 6.72 2.94 5.29
N LYS A 254 8.01 3.12 5.05
CA LYS A 254 8.93 2.05 4.64
C LYS A 254 10.09 1.98 5.62
N GLU A 255 10.53 0.78 5.98
CA GLU A 255 11.78 0.61 6.69
C GLU A 255 12.97 0.88 5.75
N TYR A 256 13.85 1.75 6.17
CA TYR A 256 15.09 2.13 5.48
C TYR A 256 16.28 1.90 6.40
N ASN A 257 17.24 1.12 5.94
CA ASN A 257 18.45 0.81 6.70
C ASN A 257 19.60 1.74 6.27
N LEU A 258 19.95 2.70 7.12
CA LEU A 258 21.12 3.53 6.93
C LEU A 258 22.37 2.72 7.25
N SER A 259 23.17 2.42 6.24
CA SER A 259 24.46 1.73 6.43
C SER A 259 25.58 2.75 6.66
N ILE A 260 26.26 2.63 7.79
CA ILE A 260 27.48 3.41 8.05
C ILE A 260 28.66 2.56 7.59
N PRO A 261 29.46 2.99 6.57
CA PRO A 261 30.52 2.16 5.99
C PRO A 261 31.81 2.09 6.86
N TYR A 262 31.73 2.54 8.10
CA TYR A 262 32.85 2.62 9.07
C TYR A 262 32.47 1.98 10.38
N GLY A 263 33.48 1.64 11.21
CA GLY A 263 33.25 1.31 12.59
C GLY A 263 32.75 2.53 13.38
N VAL A 264 31.65 2.36 14.10
CA VAL A 264 31.07 3.38 14.97
C VAL A 264 31.50 3.17 16.40
N VAL A 265 31.95 4.23 17.04
CA VAL A 265 32.44 4.23 18.40
C VAL A 265 31.51 5.05 19.29
N GLU A 266 30.98 4.43 20.33
CA GLU A 266 30.26 5.14 21.40
C GLU A 266 31.31 5.55 22.49
N ILE A 267 31.28 6.83 22.87
CA ILE A 267 32.24 7.41 23.81
C ILE A 267 31.50 7.85 25.07
N ASN A 268 32.00 7.42 26.22
CA ASN A 268 31.56 7.88 27.53
C ASN A 268 32.76 8.39 28.34
N ASN A 269 32.76 9.68 28.76
CA ASN A 269 33.80 10.33 29.51
C ASN A 269 35.22 10.10 28.91
N ASN A 270 35.40 10.28 27.60
CA ASN A 270 36.61 10.05 26.82
C ASN A 270 37.10 8.56 26.74
N ASN A 271 36.35 7.64 27.29
CA ASN A 271 36.60 6.21 27.11
C ASN A 271 35.73 5.62 26.01
N VAL A 272 36.28 4.66 25.27
CA VAL A 272 35.49 3.87 24.30
C VAL A 272 34.60 2.92 25.08
N ASP A 273 33.31 3.10 24.97
CA ASP A 273 32.29 2.27 25.63
C ASP A 273 31.90 1.09 24.75
N LYS A 274 31.67 1.36 23.46
CA LYS A 274 31.25 0.34 22.51
C LYS A 274 31.80 0.60 21.12
N PHE A 275 32.11 -0.48 20.40
CA PHE A 275 32.51 -0.44 18.99
C PHE A 275 31.59 -1.34 18.17
N THR A 276 31.04 -0.81 17.08
CA THR A 276 30.15 -1.56 16.18
C THR A 276 30.64 -1.40 14.74
N GLU A 277 31.08 -2.48 14.12
CA GLU A 277 31.59 -2.47 12.75
C GLU A 277 30.44 -2.38 11.75
N LYS A 278 30.48 -1.35 10.88
CA LYS A 278 29.55 -1.12 9.78
C LYS A 278 28.07 -1.32 10.16
N PRO A 279 27.56 -0.62 11.18
CA PRO A 279 26.20 -0.83 11.64
C PRO A 279 25.18 -0.44 10.59
N LYS A 280 24.06 -1.16 10.57
CA LYS A 280 22.85 -0.79 9.85
C LYS A 280 21.83 -0.25 10.86
N ILE A 281 21.47 1.01 10.72
CA ILE A 281 20.54 1.69 11.63
C ILE A 281 19.19 1.77 10.92
N PRO A 282 18.13 1.09 11.43
CA PRO A 282 16.82 1.13 10.83
C PRO A 282 16.10 2.46 11.13
N TYR A 283 15.50 3.04 10.12
CA TYR A 283 14.59 4.18 10.21
C TYR A 283 13.30 3.89 9.48
N PHE A 284 12.20 4.48 9.90
CA PHE A 284 10.98 4.52 9.12
C PHE A 284 10.92 5.83 8.35
N ILE A 285 10.79 5.74 7.03
CA ILE A 285 10.67 6.88 6.13
C ILE A 285 9.25 6.97 5.56
N SER A 286 8.82 8.18 5.18
CA SER A 286 7.56 8.37 4.45
C SER A 286 7.68 7.74 3.07
N ALA A 287 6.69 6.91 2.72
CA ALA A 287 6.67 6.21 1.45
C ALA A 287 6.01 7.03 0.31
N GLY A 288 5.63 8.29 0.54
CA GLY A 288 4.96 9.10 -0.47
C GLY A 288 3.53 8.64 -0.83
N ILE A 289 2.90 7.86 0.04
CA ILE A 289 1.54 7.33 -0.12
C ILE A 289 0.76 7.60 1.17
N ASN A 290 -0.33 8.35 1.08
CA ASN A 290 -1.11 8.76 2.25
C ASN A 290 -2.60 8.74 1.94
N ILE A 291 -3.46 8.55 2.96
CA ILE A 291 -4.88 8.87 2.86
C ILE A 291 -5.18 9.99 3.85
N LEU A 292 -5.80 11.03 3.36
CA LEU A 292 -6.23 12.21 4.12
C LEU A 292 -7.75 12.21 4.22
N SER A 293 -8.30 12.29 5.44
CA SER A 293 -9.73 12.48 5.64
C SER A 293 -10.16 13.90 5.29
N ASN A 294 -11.43 14.09 5.00
CA ASN A 294 -12.02 15.43 4.80
C ASN A 294 -11.72 16.37 5.97
N LYS A 295 -11.69 15.87 7.20
CA LYS A 295 -11.42 16.66 8.40
C LYS A 295 -10.04 17.31 8.36
N ILE A 296 -9.00 16.58 7.95
CA ILE A 296 -7.63 17.14 7.84
C ILE A 296 -7.50 18.02 6.59
N ILE A 297 -8.15 17.65 5.48
CA ILE A 297 -8.16 18.42 4.24
C ILE A 297 -8.68 19.82 4.47
N ASN A 298 -9.73 19.99 5.27
CA ASN A 298 -10.31 21.27 5.58
C ASN A 298 -9.37 22.22 6.35
N GLN A 299 -8.33 21.68 6.99
CA GLN A 299 -7.32 22.46 7.72
C GLN A 299 -6.11 22.86 6.85
N ILE A 300 -5.99 22.28 5.65
CA ILE A 300 -4.92 22.65 4.72
C ILE A 300 -5.14 24.10 4.26
N PRO A 301 -4.16 25.02 4.40
CA PRO A 301 -4.27 26.37 3.90
C PRO A 301 -4.23 26.43 2.36
N TYR A 302 -4.69 27.54 1.78
CA TYR A 302 -4.61 27.83 0.33
C TYR A 302 -3.23 28.38 -0.05
N GLU A 303 -2.17 27.68 0.32
CA GLU A 303 -0.78 28.06 0.06
C GLU A 303 0.10 26.84 -0.16
N LYS A 304 1.35 27.06 -0.49
CA LYS A 304 2.33 25.98 -0.58
C LYS A 304 2.55 25.36 0.79
N ILE A 305 2.32 24.04 0.88
CA ILE A 305 2.49 23.30 2.13
C ILE A 305 2.91 21.85 1.85
N ASP A 306 3.83 21.35 2.64
CA ASP A 306 4.30 19.99 2.62
C ASP A 306 3.77 19.16 3.81
N ILE A 307 3.83 17.81 3.71
CA ILE A 307 3.37 16.91 4.77
C ILE A 307 3.99 17.23 6.14
N PRO A 308 5.31 17.52 6.28
CA PRO A 308 5.88 17.86 7.59
C PRO A 308 5.26 19.10 8.23
N GLU A 309 4.90 20.09 7.42
CA GLU A 309 4.24 21.31 7.87
C GLU A 309 2.79 21.05 8.26
N LEU A 310 2.07 20.27 7.45
CA LEU A 310 0.73 19.81 7.78
C LEU A 310 0.71 19.06 9.12
N LEU A 311 1.68 18.20 9.37
CA LEU A 311 1.82 17.47 10.63
C LEU A 311 2.06 18.42 11.83
N LYS A 312 2.80 19.51 11.66
CA LYS A 312 3.01 20.51 12.72
C LYS A 312 1.73 21.27 13.04
N ILE A 313 0.98 21.68 12.03
CA ILE A 313 -0.32 22.36 12.20
C ILE A 313 -1.33 21.43 12.86
N SER A 314 -1.29 20.15 12.51
CA SER A 314 -2.26 19.13 12.90
C SER A 314 -2.02 18.51 14.28
N ASN A 315 -0.91 18.82 14.94
CA ASN A 315 -0.23 17.97 15.94
C ASN A 315 -0.96 17.68 17.26
N LYS A 316 -2.19 18.18 17.51
CA LYS A 316 -2.92 17.84 18.75
C LYS A 316 -4.36 17.38 18.55
N ASN A 317 -4.93 17.56 17.38
CA ASN A 317 -6.37 17.35 17.14
C ASN A 317 -6.68 16.20 16.15
N PHE A 318 -5.65 15.61 15.52
CA PHE A 318 -5.83 14.60 14.49
C PHE A 318 -5.22 13.26 14.90
N LYS A 319 -5.93 12.20 14.57
CA LYS A 319 -5.46 10.82 14.74
C LYS A 319 -4.73 10.39 13.47
N ILE A 320 -3.41 10.32 13.55
CA ILE A 320 -2.54 9.91 12.44
C ILE A 320 -1.98 8.53 12.77
N LYS A 321 -2.12 7.60 11.81
CA LYS A 321 -1.61 6.24 11.93
C LYS A 321 -0.61 5.95 10.83
N SER A 322 0.41 5.18 11.12
CA SER A 322 1.36 4.66 10.14
C SER A 322 0.91 3.30 9.60
N TYR A 323 1.24 3.01 8.33
CA TYR A 323 1.06 1.73 7.68
C TYR A 323 2.40 1.27 7.10
N LEU A 324 2.96 0.21 7.66
CA LEU A 324 4.24 -0.33 7.19
C LEU A 324 4.05 -1.07 5.86
N ILE A 325 4.73 -0.60 4.83
CA ILE A 325 4.79 -1.25 3.51
C ILE A 325 5.90 -2.29 3.57
N SER A 326 5.53 -3.58 3.64
CA SER A 326 6.47 -4.69 3.63
C SER A 326 6.86 -5.11 2.22
N GLU A 327 5.95 -4.91 1.24
CA GLU A 327 6.16 -5.25 -0.16
C GLU A 327 7.24 -4.40 -0.80
N TYR A 328 7.59 -4.75 -2.04
CA TYR A 328 8.46 -3.91 -2.85
C TYR A 328 7.94 -2.47 -2.89
N TRP A 329 8.84 -1.55 -2.62
CA TRP A 329 8.61 -0.12 -2.73
C TRP A 329 9.92 0.57 -3.09
N SER A 330 9.87 1.47 -4.04
CA SER A 330 11.00 2.31 -4.44
C SER A 330 10.49 3.68 -4.89
N ASP A 331 11.16 4.72 -4.45
CA ASP A 331 11.11 6.06 -5.06
C ASP A 331 12.17 6.10 -6.18
N ILE A 332 11.75 6.28 -7.41
CA ILE A 332 12.67 6.38 -8.56
C ILE A 332 13.32 7.76 -8.54
N GLY A 333 14.20 7.98 -7.58
CA GLY A 333 14.83 9.27 -7.35
C GLY A 333 16.08 9.54 -8.18
N ASN A 334 16.78 8.51 -8.66
CA ASN A 334 18.04 8.59 -9.40
C ASN A 334 18.22 7.43 -10.36
N MET A 335 19.31 7.43 -11.15
CA MET A 335 19.60 6.39 -12.15
C MET A 335 19.80 5.00 -11.55
N THR A 336 20.35 4.91 -10.34
CA THR A 336 20.54 3.61 -9.66
C THR A 336 19.21 2.98 -9.29
N ASP A 337 18.29 3.77 -8.73
CA ASP A 337 16.93 3.32 -8.39
C ASP A 337 16.19 2.87 -9.65
N LEU A 338 16.31 3.64 -10.75
CA LEU A 338 15.69 3.32 -12.03
C LEU A 338 16.21 1.99 -12.59
N ASN A 339 17.52 1.78 -12.62
CA ASN A 339 18.13 0.55 -13.15
C ASN A 339 17.71 -0.67 -12.31
N THR A 340 17.75 -0.54 -10.98
CA THR A 340 17.30 -1.59 -10.07
C THR A 340 15.84 -1.95 -10.32
N ALA A 341 14.97 -0.95 -10.49
CA ALA A 341 13.57 -1.17 -10.80
C ALA A 341 13.38 -1.86 -12.17
N ILE A 342 14.11 -1.43 -13.20
CA ILE A 342 14.03 -2.05 -14.52
C ILE A 342 14.40 -3.55 -14.45
N ASP A 343 15.46 -3.90 -13.74
CA ASP A 343 15.89 -5.29 -13.62
C ASP A 343 14.86 -6.15 -12.89
N LEU A 344 14.32 -5.66 -11.79
CA LEU A 344 13.29 -6.38 -11.01
C LEU A 344 11.96 -6.57 -11.76
N PHE A 345 11.58 -5.62 -12.63
CA PHE A 345 10.31 -5.70 -13.37
C PHE A 345 10.44 -6.31 -14.76
N LYS A 346 11.66 -6.66 -15.22
CA LYS A 346 11.87 -7.45 -16.44
C LYS A 346 11.68 -8.95 -16.22
N GLU A 347 11.92 -9.44 -15.01
CA GLU A 347 11.86 -10.86 -14.65
C GLU A 347 10.44 -11.34 -14.29
N ASN A 348 9.47 -10.44 -14.23
CA ASN A 348 8.05 -10.73 -13.95
C ASN A 348 7.16 -10.35 -15.16
#